data_2210db386b02d57f25691c72dbce19ee
#
_entry.id   2210db386b02d57f25691c72dbce19ee
#
_cell.length_a   1.000
_cell.length_b   1.000
_cell.length_c   1.000
_cell.angle_alpha   90.00
_cell.angle_beta   90.00
_cell.angle_gamma   90.00
#
_symmetry.space_group_name_H-M   'P 1'
#
loop_
_entity.id
_entity.type
_entity.pdbx_description
1 polymer ?
#
loop_
_entity_poly.entity_id
_entity_poly.type
_entity_poly.pdbx_seq_one_letter_code
_entity_poly.pdbx_strand_id
1 'polypeptide(L)'
;MNWKNIMNKNNWVFQQVELIESNVCLENPGRGWYGIYTFVVQDSINPEELRWSLRDGELLALVLLDISIYRSMQLDENALNNIRSILSFFMYYKKDVILRPVYDREGKGRECEPDSFEQVLEHLQQIGGLLRDMQHSVFIFQGMLAGSWGEMHDSRYLSPECINRMWNCMRQYLGDEIYLAVRTPAQWRTLRSEKEFRQKKYAHLALFDDGILGSMTHLGTFGTELREAAGWAQAWTSAITISIRRICM
;
A
#
# COMPACT_ATOMS: atom_id res chain seq x y z
N MET A 1 26.52 -20.24 6.88
CA MET A 1 26.62 -19.89 5.46
C MET A 1 27.50 -18.65 5.34
N ASN A 2 28.60 -18.72 4.61
CA ASN A 2 29.60 -17.65 4.62
C ASN A 2 29.19 -16.57 3.56
N TRP A 3 28.78 -15.39 3.99
CA TRP A 3 28.35 -14.27 3.15
C TRP A 3 29.38 -13.85 2.09
N LYS A 4 30.67 -14.14 2.32
CA LYS A 4 31.74 -13.88 1.34
C LYS A 4 31.60 -14.65 0.02
N ASN A 5 30.91 -15.81 0.03
CA ASN A 5 30.77 -16.64 -1.17
C ASN A 5 29.59 -16.24 -2.06
N ILE A 6 28.66 -15.40 -1.57
CA ILE A 6 27.52 -14.88 -2.36
C ILE A 6 27.92 -13.63 -3.15
N MET A 7 28.85 -12.86 -2.65
CA MET A 7 29.32 -11.61 -3.27
C MET A 7 30.26 -11.83 -4.49
N ASN A 8 30.83 -13.02 -4.63
CA ASN A 8 31.88 -13.27 -5.64
C ASN A 8 31.35 -13.64 -7.04
N LYS A 9 30.04 -13.70 -7.24
CA LYS A 9 29.47 -14.06 -8.57
C LYS A 9 29.11 -12.89 -9.46
N ASN A 10 29.12 -11.66 -8.97
CA ASN A 10 28.64 -10.50 -9.74
C ASN A 10 29.62 -9.31 -9.69
N ASN A 11 30.88 -9.44 -9.80
CA ASN A 11 31.88 -8.33 -9.97
C ASN A 11 31.40 -6.91 -9.57
N TRP A 12 30.68 -6.79 -8.43
CA TRP A 12 30.27 -5.48 -7.90
C TRP A 12 31.50 -4.85 -7.26
N VAL A 13 32.07 -3.86 -7.92
CA VAL A 13 33.11 -3.01 -7.35
C VAL A 13 32.39 -1.93 -6.56
N PHE A 14 32.37 -2.05 -5.24
CA PHE A 14 31.94 -0.93 -4.39
C PHE A 14 33.02 0.15 -4.43
N GLN A 15 32.74 1.26 -5.06
CA GLN A 15 33.58 2.43 -4.92
C GLN A 15 33.32 3.05 -3.54
N GLN A 16 34.37 3.27 -2.80
CA GLN A 16 34.30 4.06 -1.57
C GLN A 16 33.95 5.51 -1.97
N VAL A 17 32.75 5.95 -1.59
CA VAL A 17 32.33 7.33 -1.78
C VAL A 17 32.76 8.12 -0.56
N GLU A 18 33.42 9.24 -0.77
CA GLU A 18 33.68 10.19 0.29
C GLU A 18 32.36 10.79 0.77
N LEU A 19 32.00 10.51 2.02
CA LEU A 19 30.81 11.04 2.65
C LEU A 19 31.15 12.40 3.25
N ILE A 20 30.47 13.42 2.79
CA ILE A 20 30.57 14.78 3.35
C ILE A 20 29.40 14.94 4.33
N GLU A 21 29.73 15.21 5.59
CA GLU A 21 28.73 15.51 6.60
C GLU A 21 28.00 16.81 6.24
N SER A 22 26.67 16.79 6.31
CA SER A 22 25.82 17.94 5.98
C SER A 22 24.82 18.20 7.09
N ASN A 23 24.70 19.45 7.51
CA ASN A 23 23.70 19.91 8.46
C ASN A 23 22.38 20.33 7.78
N VAL A 24 22.23 20.08 6.47
CA VAL A 24 21.00 20.37 5.75
C VAL A 24 19.91 19.44 6.25
N CYS A 25 18.83 20.03 6.77
CA CYS A 25 17.62 19.27 7.08
C CYS A 25 17.01 18.81 5.76
N LEU A 26 17.13 17.51 5.46
CA LEU A 26 16.55 16.93 4.27
C LEU A 26 15.09 16.64 4.55
N GLU A 27 14.19 17.25 3.78
CA GLU A 27 12.82 16.77 3.69
C GLU A 27 12.82 15.34 3.17
N ASN A 28 11.92 14.51 3.69
CA ASN A 28 11.92 13.07 3.51
C ASN A 28 10.83 12.62 2.54
N PRO A 29 10.97 12.87 1.22
CA PRO A 29 9.93 12.55 0.26
C PRO A 29 9.77 11.02 0.17
N GLY A 30 8.56 10.53 0.41
CA GLY A 30 8.19 9.13 0.25
C GLY A 30 8.90 8.15 1.18
N ARG A 31 9.54 8.58 2.27
CA ARG A 31 10.20 7.72 3.28
C ARG A 31 10.26 8.41 4.64
N GLY A 32 10.50 7.63 5.70
CA GLY A 32 10.57 8.11 7.08
C GLY A 32 9.32 7.74 7.88
N TRP A 33 9.12 8.44 8.98
CA TRP A 33 7.96 8.23 9.83
C TRP A 33 6.71 8.88 9.23
N TYR A 34 5.54 8.29 9.49
CA TYR A 34 4.25 8.83 9.10
C TYR A 34 3.23 8.68 10.22
N GLY A 35 2.26 9.59 10.27
CA GLY A 35 1.10 9.48 11.14
C GLY A 35 0.09 8.48 10.59
N ILE A 36 -0.63 7.78 11.47
CA ILE A 36 -1.75 6.88 11.12
C ILE A 36 -3.04 7.60 11.50
N TYR A 37 -3.93 7.75 10.54
CA TYR A 37 -5.22 8.43 10.69
C TYR A 37 -6.34 7.48 10.31
N THR A 38 -7.29 7.27 11.22
CA THR A 38 -8.42 6.35 11.01
C THR A 38 -9.72 7.12 10.98
N PHE A 39 -10.51 6.89 9.94
CA PHE A 39 -11.82 7.51 9.75
C PHE A 39 -12.89 6.44 9.55
N VAL A 40 -14.02 6.59 10.24
CA VAL A 40 -15.23 5.80 9.99
C VAL A 40 -16.06 6.59 8.99
N VAL A 41 -16.17 6.08 7.75
CA VAL A 41 -16.64 6.89 6.62
C VAL A 41 -18.14 7.26 6.65
N GLN A 42 -18.94 6.59 7.46
CA GLN A 42 -20.35 6.92 7.66
C GLN A 42 -20.59 8.16 8.54
N ASP A 43 -19.61 8.46 9.42
CA ASP A 43 -19.75 9.52 10.40
C ASP A 43 -19.62 10.89 9.74
N SER A 44 -20.16 11.90 10.40
CA SER A 44 -19.89 13.29 9.99
C SER A 44 -18.42 13.59 10.27
N ILE A 45 -17.62 13.75 9.19
CA ILE A 45 -16.18 13.92 9.27
C ILE A 45 -15.82 15.38 9.02
N ASN A 46 -15.12 15.99 10.00
CA ASN A 46 -14.42 17.24 9.82
C ASN A 46 -12.90 16.99 9.94
N PRO A 47 -12.17 16.74 8.84
CA PRO A 47 -10.75 16.42 8.90
C PRO A 47 -9.90 17.54 9.53
N GLU A 48 -10.34 18.80 9.49
CA GLU A 48 -9.63 19.94 10.08
C GLU A 48 -9.40 19.80 11.60
N GLU A 49 -10.26 19.02 12.28
CA GLU A 49 -10.08 18.72 13.70
C GLU A 49 -8.79 17.93 13.98
N LEU A 50 -8.20 17.30 12.95
CA LEU A 50 -6.93 16.57 13.06
C LEU A 50 -5.71 17.40 12.69
N ARG A 51 -5.88 18.66 12.30
CA ARG A 51 -4.78 19.54 11.88
C ARG A 51 -3.64 19.60 12.91
N TRP A 52 -3.96 19.59 14.19
CA TRP A 52 -2.98 19.63 15.28
C TRP A 52 -2.06 18.41 15.32
N SER A 53 -2.47 17.29 14.74
CA SER A 53 -1.70 16.03 14.71
C SER A 53 -0.75 15.93 13.51
N LEU A 54 -0.91 16.81 12.51
CA LEU A 54 -0.01 16.87 11.37
C LEU A 54 1.33 17.46 11.78
N ARG A 55 2.40 16.74 11.53
CA ARG A 55 3.76 17.18 11.85
C ARG A 55 4.44 17.76 10.61
N ASP A 56 5.14 18.87 10.82
CA ASP A 56 6.03 19.42 9.81
C ASP A 56 7.18 18.43 9.56
N GLY A 57 7.53 18.23 8.28
CA GLY A 57 8.56 17.27 7.88
C GLY A 57 8.11 15.81 7.71
N GLU A 58 6.92 15.42 8.19
CA GLU A 58 6.29 14.16 7.81
C GLU A 58 5.47 14.36 6.54
N LEU A 59 5.98 13.92 5.39
CA LEU A 59 5.29 14.08 4.11
C LEU A 59 4.30 12.94 3.82
N LEU A 60 4.38 11.82 4.53
CA LEU A 60 3.51 10.67 4.38
C LEU A 60 2.43 10.63 5.47
N ALA A 61 1.25 10.15 5.11
CA ALA A 61 0.16 9.82 6.03
C ALA A 61 -0.47 8.49 5.64
N LEU A 62 -0.54 7.54 6.58
CA LEU A 62 -1.34 6.33 6.41
C LEU A 62 -2.78 6.64 6.81
N VAL A 63 -3.69 6.57 5.86
CA VAL A 63 -5.12 6.84 6.04
C VAL A 63 -5.90 5.54 5.94
N LEU A 64 -6.44 5.11 7.08
CA LEU A 64 -7.35 3.97 7.15
C LEU A 64 -8.80 4.48 7.02
N LEU A 65 -9.53 3.93 6.06
CA LEU A 65 -10.96 4.21 5.87
C LEU A 65 -11.76 2.99 6.31
N ASP A 66 -12.42 3.09 7.44
CA ASP A 66 -13.33 2.04 7.91
C ASP A 66 -14.65 2.15 7.16
N ILE A 67 -14.90 1.14 6.31
CA ILE A 67 -16.14 0.99 5.55
C ILE A 67 -16.95 -0.23 6.04
N SER A 68 -16.71 -0.73 7.23
CA SER A 68 -17.29 -1.96 7.78
C SER A 68 -18.81 -2.01 7.74
N ILE A 69 -19.47 -0.87 7.96
CA ILE A 69 -20.92 -0.78 7.91
C ILE A 69 -21.49 -1.06 6.52
N TYR A 70 -20.70 -0.82 5.47
CA TYR A 70 -21.11 -1.01 4.07
C TYR A 70 -20.89 -2.44 3.57
N ARG A 71 -20.46 -3.38 4.41
CA ARG A 71 -20.16 -4.76 3.99
C ARG A 71 -21.31 -5.47 3.26
N SER A 72 -22.56 -5.04 3.46
CA SER A 72 -23.76 -5.62 2.83
C SER A 72 -24.46 -4.69 1.84
N MET A 73 -23.90 -3.50 1.58
CA MET A 73 -24.48 -2.49 0.70
C MET A 73 -23.36 -1.66 0.04
N GLN A 74 -23.70 -0.95 -1.01
CA GLN A 74 -22.79 -0.02 -1.66
C GLN A 74 -22.45 1.18 -0.76
N LEU A 75 -21.31 1.83 -1.00
CA LEU A 75 -21.00 3.12 -0.41
C LEU A 75 -22.02 4.14 -0.90
N ASP A 76 -22.66 4.83 0.03
CA ASP A 76 -23.57 5.89 -0.30
C ASP A 76 -22.85 7.21 -0.64
N GLU A 77 -23.59 8.20 -1.10
CA GLU A 77 -23.02 9.50 -1.48
C GLU A 77 -22.36 10.21 -0.29
N ASN A 78 -22.87 10.02 0.93
CA ASN A 78 -22.27 10.60 2.12
C ASN A 78 -20.90 10.01 2.39
N ALA A 79 -20.75 8.67 2.32
CA ALA A 79 -19.46 8.00 2.46
C ALA A 79 -18.45 8.47 1.42
N LEU A 80 -18.87 8.55 0.14
CA LEU A 80 -18.01 9.02 -0.94
C LEU A 80 -17.58 10.49 -0.75
N ASN A 81 -18.47 11.35 -0.29
CA ASN A 81 -18.16 12.75 0.01
C ASN A 81 -17.23 12.88 1.21
N ASN A 82 -17.39 12.05 2.24
CA ASN A 82 -16.47 11.99 3.36
C ASN A 82 -15.07 11.58 2.90
N ILE A 83 -14.95 10.56 2.06
CA ILE A 83 -13.64 10.14 1.50
C ILE A 83 -13.01 11.29 0.70
N ARG A 84 -13.79 12.02 -0.13
CA ARG A 84 -13.28 13.20 -0.86
C ARG A 84 -12.77 14.27 0.09
N SER A 85 -13.51 14.56 1.16
CA SER A 85 -13.12 15.56 2.16
C SER A 85 -11.83 15.19 2.87
N ILE A 86 -11.69 13.92 3.27
CA ILE A 86 -10.46 13.39 3.90
C ILE A 86 -9.26 13.55 2.96
N LEU A 87 -9.39 13.07 1.72
CA LEU A 87 -8.28 13.15 0.76
C LEU A 87 -7.93 14.61 0.42
N SER A 88 -8.92 15.47 0.27
CA SER A 88 -8.71 16.91 0.02
C SER A 88 -7.97 17.58 1.16
N PHE A 89 -8.24 17.21 2.42
CA PHE A 89 -7.52 17.69 3.59
C PHE A 89 -6.04 17.35 3.51
N PHE A 90 -5.68 16.08 3.28
CA PHE A 90 -4.28 15.68 3.18
C PHE A 90 -3.56 16.31 1.98
N MET A 91 -4.25 16.45 0.84
CA MET A 91 -3.71 17.19 -0.33
C MET A 91 -3.42 18.66 0.00
N TYR A 92 -4.36 19.33 0.68
CA TYR A 92 -4.18 20.73 1.08
C TYR A 92 -2.94 20.92 1.95
N TYR A 93 -2.71 19.98 2.89
CA TYR A 93 -1.52 19.97 3.74
C TYR A 93 -0.29 19.28 3.11
N LYS A 94 -0.33 19.02 1.79
CA LYS A 94 0.80 18.46 1.01
C LYS A 94 1.34 17.14 1.57
N LYS A 95 0.43 16.27 2.04
CA LYS A 95 0.79 14.93 2.50
C LYS A 95 0.57 13.92 1.37
N ASP A 96 1.57 13.08 1.12
CA ASP A 96 1.43 11.90 0.26
C ASP A 96 0.64 10.83 1.03
N VAL A 97 -0.52 10.44 0.54
CA VAL A 97 -1.41 9.51 1.24
C VAL A 97 -1.10 8.07 0.87
N ILE A 98 -0.90 7.25 1.89
CA ILE A 98 -1.01 5.80 1.81
C ILE A 98 -2.44 5.46 2.21
N LEU A 99 -3.29 5.08 1.26
CA LEU A 99 -4.71 4.81 1.49
C LEU A 99 -4.94 3.33 1.72
N ARG A 100 -5.57 2.99 2.85
CA ARG A 100 -5.94 1.62 3.19
C ARG A 100 -7.39 1.57 3.64
N PRO A 101 -8.34 1.32 2.74
CA PRO A 101 -9.71 1.05 3.14
C PRO A 101 -9.82 -0.35 3.76
N VAL A 102 -10.67 -0.49 4.80
CA VAL A 102 -10.76 -1.69 5.62
C VAL A 102 -12.21 -2.01 5.99
N TYR A 103 -12.52 -3.30 6.14
CA TYR A 103 -13.75 -3.79 6.78
C TYR A 103 -13.54 -4.12 8.26
N ASP A 104 -12.29 -4.27 8.68
CA ASP A 104 -11.95 -4.76 10.01
C ASP A 104 -10.81 -3.93 10.65
N ARG A 105 -11.04 -3.48 11.90
CA ARG A 105 -10.04 -2.80 12.72
C ARG A 105 -9.68 -3.55 14.00
N GLU A 106 -10.27 -4.73 14.20
CA GLU A 106 -10.16 -5.48 15.44
C GLU A 106 -9.40 -6.81 15.30
N GLY A 107 -8.94 -7.13 14.08
CA GLY A 107 -8.23 -8.37 13.80
C GLY A 107 -9.15 -9.59 13.65
N LYS A 108 -10.42 -9.38 13.28
CA LYS A 108 -11.40 -10.43 13.02
C LYS A 108 -11.42 -10.92 11.57
N GLY A 109 -10.74 -10.21 10.68
CA GLY A 109 -10.50 -10.56 9.30
C GLY A 109 -11.74 -10.98 8.54
N ARG A 110 -11.79 -12.26 8.16
CA ARG A 110 -12.87 -12.85 7.34
C ARG A 110 -14.27 -12.73 7.91
N GLU A 111 -14.43 -12.51 9.22
CA GLU A 111 -15.73 -12.35 9.85
C GLU A 111 -16.36 -10.98 9.53
N CYS A 112 -15.53 -10.00 9.24
CA CYS A 112 -15.95 -8.63 8.94
C CYS A 112 -16.11 -8.37 7.44
N GLU A 113 -15.63 -9.27 6.59
CA GLU A 113 -15.72 -9.11 5.14
C GLU A 113 -17.16 -9.28 4.61
N PRO A 114 -17.51 -8.67 3.47
CA PRO A 114 -18.74 -8.96 2.75
C PRO A 114 -18.91 -10.47 2.51
N ASP A 115 -20.14 -10.96 2.51
CA ASP A 115 -20.43 -12.37 2.20
C ASP A 115 -20.22 -12.68 0.70
N SER A 116 -20.31 -11.68 -0.14
CA SER A 116 -20.12 -11.77 -1.59
C SER A 116 -18.81 -11.10 -2.01
N PHE A 117 -18.02 -11.77 -2.81
CA PHE A 117 -16.82 -11.20 -3.43
C PHE A 117 -17.17 -10.06 -4.41
N GLU A 118 -18.32 -10.16 -5.07
CA GLU A 118 -18.79 -9.10 -5.98
C GLU A 118 -19.00 -7.78 -5.21
N GLN A 119 -19.46 -7.83 -3.96
CA GLN A 119 -19.59 -6.64 -3.12
C GLN A 119 -18.22 -5.99 -2.83
N VAL A 120 -17.18 -6.80 -2.64
CA VAL A 120 -15.81 -6.27 -2.50
C VAL A 120 -15.39 -5.55 -3.79
N LEU A 121 -15.66 -6.14 -4.95
CA LEU A 121 -15.35 -5.51 -6.23
C LEU A 121 -16.15 -4.23 -6.48
N GLU A 122 -17.41 -4.18 -6.07
CA GLU A 122 -18.22 -2.95 -6.15
C GLU A 122 -17.62 -1.82 -5.32
N HIS A 123 -17.20 -2.09 -4.08
CA HIS A 123 -16.52 -1.08 -3.26
C HIS A 123 -15.20 -0.63 -3.89
N LEU A 124 -14.41 -1.56 -4.44
CA LEU A 124 -13.18 -1.21 -5.17
C LEU A 124 -13.48 -0.35 -6.40
N GLN A 125 -14.57 -0.61 -7.12
CA GLN A 125 -15.00 0.22 -8.25
C GLN A 125 -15.41 1.63 -7.81
N GLN A 126 -16.19 1.74 -6.74
CA GLN A 126 -16.62 3.04 -6.20
C GLN A 126 -15.43 3.88 -5.72
N ILE A 127 -14.53 3.28 -4.94
CA ILE A 127 -13.31 3.94 -4.46
C ILE A 127 -12.39 4.25 -5.65
N GLY A 128 -12.19 3.32 -6.56
CA GLY A 128 -11.38 3.51 -7.75
C GLY A 128 -11.89 4.64 -8.64
N GLY A 129 -13.20 4.73 -8.86
CA GLY A 129 -13.83 5.83 -9.57
C GLY A 129 -13.58 7.18 -8.92
N LEU A 130 -13.73 7.26 -7.59
CA LEU A 130 -13.41 8.45 -6.82
C LEU A 130 -11.93 8.84 -6.95
N LEU A 131 -11.00 7.88 -6.85
CA LEU A 131 -9.56 8.16 -6.97
C LEU A 131 -9.17 8.61 -8.38
N ARG A 132 -9.82 8.09 -9.43
CA ARG A 132 -9.64 8.57 -10.81
C ARG A 132 -10.00 10.04 -10.94
N ASP A 133 -11.08 10.48 -10.27
CA ASP A 133 -11.52 11.87 -10.31
C ASP A 133 -10.67 12.79 -9.42
N MET A 134 -9.96 12.21 -8.44
CA MET A 134 -9.06 12.90 -7.51
C MET A 134 -7.60 12.52 -7.77
N GLN A 135 -7.13 12.72 -9.00
CA GLN A 135 -5.73 12.45 -9.36
C GLN A 135 -4.76 13.15 -8.39
N HIS A 136 -3.64 12.48 -8.08
CA HIS A 136 -2.60 12.93 -7.16
C HIS A 136 -3.00 12.99 -5.67
N SER A 137 -4.22 12.58 -5.29
CA SER A 137 -4.63 12.55 -3.87
C SER A 137 -4.03 11.38 -3.09
N VAL A 138 -3.66 10.31 -3.77
CA VAL A 138 -3.13 9.08 -3.18
C VAL A 138 -1.83 8.69 -3.87
N PHE A 139 -0.82 8.37 -3.06
CA PHE A 139 0.46 7.85 -3.53
C PHE A 139 0.45 6.32 -3.61
N ILE A 140 -0.02 5.65 -2.55
CA ILE A 140 -0.08 4.19 -2.47
C ILE A 140 -1.48 3.78 -2.03
N PHE A 141 -2.08 2.82 -2.73
CA PHE A 141 -3.28 2.12 -2.30
C PHE A 141 -2.89 0.74 -1.77
N GLN A 142 -3.19 0.44 -0.51
CA GLN A 142 -2.78 -0.79 0.16
C GLN A 142 -3.94 -1.74 0.44
N GLY A 143 -3.67 -3.05 0.31
CA GLY A 143 -4.46 -4.13 0.91
C GLY A 143 -5.74 -4.50 0.20
N MET A 144 -6.24 -3.71 -0.74
CA MET A 144 -7.43 -4.01 -1.57
C MET A 144 -8.64 -4.49 -0.75
N LEU A 145 -8.89 -3.89 0.43
CA LEU A 145 -9.98 -4.23 1.37
C LEU A 145 -9.89 -5.62 2.04
N ALA A 146 -8.88 -6.42 1.75
CA ALA A 146 -8.83 -7.81 2.17
C ALA A 146 -8.19 -8.01 3.56
N GLY A 147 -8.91 -8.72 4.43
CA GLY A 147 -8.41 -9.28 5.68
C GLY A 147 -8.32 -8.33 6.85
N SER A 148 -7.73 -8.83 7.93
CA SER A 148 -7.53 -8.10 9.17
C SER A 148 -6.77 -6.80 8.91
N TRP A 149 -7.30 -5.69 9.40
CA TRP A 149 -6.76 -4.33 9.23
C TRP A 149 -6.46 -3.93 7.78
N GLY A 150 -7.04 -4.64 6.79
CA GLY A 150 -6.71 -4.47 5.38
C GLY A 150 -5.31 -4.96 5.00
N GLU A 151 -4.70 -5.83 5.81
CA GLU A 151 -3.32 -6.30 5.64
C GLU A 151 -3.19 -7.58 4.81
N MET A 152 -4.22 -7.97 4.09
CA MET A 152 -4.21 -9.12 3.18
C MET A 152 -3.82 -10.44 3.85
N HIS A 153 -4.27 -10.65 5.09
CA HIS A 153 -4.21 -11.92 5.79
C HIS A 153 -5.55 -12.18 6.47
N ASP A 154 -5.84 -13.45 6.82
CA ASP A 154 -7.10 -13.86 7.42
C ASP A 154 -8.33 -13.34 6.66
N SER A 155 -8.38 -13.62 5.35
CA SER A 155 -9.44 -13.20 4.44
C SER A 155 -10.00 -14.39 3.66
N ARG A 156 -11.28 -14.29 3.28
CA ARG A 156 -11.94 -15.21 2.35
C ARG A 156 -11.48 -15.02 0.91
N TYR A 157 -10.87 -13.88 0.58
CA TYR A 157 -10.65 -13.41 -0.80
C TYR A 157 -9.18 -13.29 -1.18
N LEU A 158 -8.33 -14.17 -0.63
CA LEU A 158 -6.89 -14.22 -0.94
C LEU A 158 -6.50 -15.34 -1.91
N SER A 159 -7.46 -15.99 -2.56
CA SER A 159 -7.12 -16.91 -3.65
C SER A 159 -6.44 -16.15 -4.80
N PRO A 160 -5.56 -16.80 -5.59
CA PRO A 160 -4.93 -16.17 -6.76
C PRO A 160 -5.95 -15.52 -7.71
N GLU A 161 -7.11 -16.15 -7.90
CA GLU A 161 -8.18 -15.61 -8.72
C GLU A 161 -8.76 -14.31 -8.15
N CYS A 162 -9.09 -14.28 -6.85
CA CYS A 162 -9.63 -13.09 -6.20
C CYS A 162 -8.62 -11.94 -6.23
N ILE A 163 -7.36 -12.20 -5.90
CA ILE A 163 -6.29 -11.18 -5.94
C ILE A 163 -6.15 -10.59 -7.34
N ASN A 164 -6.14 -11.42 -8.39
CA ASN A 164 -6.07 -10.94 -9.77
C ASN A 164 -7.29 -10.11 -10.16
N ARG A 165 -8.51 -10.52 -9.75
CA ARG A 165 -9.73 -9.76 -10.05
C ARG A 165 -9.75 -8.40 -9.34
N MET A 166 -9.37 -8.33 -8.06
CA MET A 166 -9.24 -7.07 -7.31
C MET A 166 -8.19 -6.15 -7.96
N TRP A 167 -7.02 -6.69 -8.30
CA TRP A 167 -5.98 -5.97 -9.01
C TRP A 167 -6.48 -5.37 -10.33
N ASN A 168 -7.07 -6.21 -11.18
CA ASN A 168 -7.55 -5.76 -12.48
C ASN A 168 -8.67 -4.72 -12.34
N CYS A 169 -9.55 -4.88 -11.35
CA CYS A 169 -10.58 -3.90 -11.03
C CYS A 169 -9.95 -2.53 -10.72
N MET A 170 -9.01 -2.47 -9.79
CA MET A 170 -8.39 -1.21 -9.40
C MET A 170 -7.56 -0.59 -10.53
N ARG A 171 -6.81 -1.39 -11.31
CA ARG A 171 -5.99 -0.89 -12.42
C ARG A 171 -6.77 -0.24 -13.55
N GLN A 172 -8.08 -0.46 -13.64
CA GLN A 172 -8.95 0.25 -14.60
C GLN A 172 -9.15 1.73 -14.23
N TYR A 173 -9.06 2.05 -12.95
CA TYR A 173 -9.31 3.40 -12.43
C TYR A 173 -8.04 4.15 -12.06
N LEU A 174 -7.06 3.44 -11.50
CA LEU A 174 -5.81 4.05 -11.04
C LEU A 174 -4.92 4.39 -12.22
N GLY A 175 -4.54 5.65 -12.32
CA GLY A 175 -3.54 6.11 -13.27
C GLY A 175 -2.13 5.59 -12.96
N ASP A 176 -1.15 6.00 -13.77
CA ASP A 176 0.24 5.55 -13.65
C ASP A 176 0.99 6.19 -12.46
N GLU A 177 0.30 6.93 -11.60
CA GLU A 177 0.91 7.60 -10.46
C GLU A 177 0.62 6.93 -9.12
N ILE A 178 -0.45 6.11 -9.05
CA ILE A 178 -0.84 5.41 -7.83
C ILE A 178 -0.26 4.00 -7.81
N TYR A 179 0.53 3.71 -6.78
CA TYR A 179 1.03 2.36 -6.52
C TYR A 179 -0.04 1.52 -5.84
N LEU A 180 -0.24 0.30 -6.32
CA LEU A 180 -1.10 -0.69 -5.69
C LEU A 180 -0.21 -1.70 -4.95
N ALA A 181 -0.32 -1.76 -3.62
CA ALA A 181 0.56 -2.57 -2.79
C ALA A 181 -0.16 -3.78 -2.20
N VAL A 182 0.53 -4.93 -2.27
CA VAL A 182 0.14 -6.19 -1.64
C VAL A 182 1.09 -6.55 -0.50
N ARG A 183 0.65 -7.38 0.46
CA ARG A 183 1.38 -7.67 1.68
C ARG A 183 2.57 -8.61 1.47
N THR A 184 2.38 -9.71 0.76
CA THR A 184 3.38 -10.79 0.73
C THR A 184 4.03 -10.96 -0.62
N PRO A 185 5.29 -11.43 -0.67
CA PRO A 185 5.94 -11.82 -1.92
C PRO A 185 5.17 -12.89 -2.70
N ALA A 186 4.44 -13.77 -2.02
CA ALA A 186 3.58 -14.76 -2.66
C ALA A 186 2.42 -14.11 -3.43
N GLN A 187 1.71 -13.16 -2.79
CA GLN A 187 0.65 -12.38 -3.44
C GLN A 187 1.19 -11.56 -4.61
N TRP A 188 2.37 -10.94 -4.43
CA TRP A 188 3.03 -10.19 -5.50
C TRP A 188 3.39 -11.09 -6.70
N ARG A 189 3.91 -12.31 -6.46
CA ARG A 189 4.18 -13.28 -7.54
C ARG A 189 2.90 -13.76 -8.24
N THR A 190 1.79 -13.87 -7.52
CA THR A 190 0.49 -14.21 -8.10
C THR A 190 0.07 -13.19 -9.17
N LEU A 191 0.32 -11.92 -8.94
CA LEU A 191 -0.01 -10.84 -9.88
C LEU A 191 1.00 -10.70 -11.01
N ARG A 192 2.21 -11.26 -10.85
CA ARG A 192 3.30 -11.10 -11.78
C ARG A 192 3.48 -12.33 -12.65
N SER A 193 3.06 -12.27 -13.92
CA SER A 193 3.61 -13.19 -14.92
C SER A 193 4.92 -12.62 -15.50
N GLU A 194 5.94 -13.46 -15.72
CA GLU A 194 7.22 -13.02 -16.29
C GLU A 194 7.06 -12.30 -17.64
N LYS A 195 6.10 -12.75 -18.44
CA LYS A 195 5.82 -12.21 -19.76
C LYS A 195 5.25 -10.79 -19.70
N GLU A 196 4.36 -10.52 -18.76
CA GLU A 196 3.69 -9.23 -18.60
C GLU A 196 4.53 -8.22 -17.81
N PHE A 197 5.42 -8.68 -16.94
CA PHE A 197 6.35 -7.82 -16.22
C PHE A 197 7.29 -7.05 -17.17
N ARG A 198 7.73 -7.69 -18.25
CA ARG A 198 8.55 -7.05 -19.28
C ARG A 198 7.78 -5.98 -20.07
N GLN A 199 6.45 -5.99 -20.02
CA GLN A 199 5.58 -5.05 -20.75
C GLN A 199 5.19 -3.81 -19.95
N LYS A 200 5.81 -3.53 -18.80
CA LYS A 200 5.50 -2.40 -17.90
C LYS A 200 4.10 -2.45 -17.26
N LYS A 201 3.28 -3.47 -17.48
CA LYS A 201 1.92 -3.59 -16.94
C LYS A 201 1.88 -3.55 -15.40
N TYR A 202 2.99 -3.90 -14.74
CA TYR A 202 3.11 -3.96 -13.28
C TYR A 202 4.11 -2.92 -12.72
N ALA A 203 4.37 -1.85 -13.46
CA ALA A 203 5.30 -0.80 -13.03
C ALA A 203 4.89 -0.16 -11.68
N HIS A 204 3.59 -0.26 -11.32
CA HIS A 204 3.01 0.32 -10.10
C HIS A 204 2.56 -0.75 -9.09
N LEU A 205 3.07 -1.98 -9.20
CA LEU A 205 2.89 -3.02 -8.19
C LEU A 205 3.96 -2.88 -7.10
N ALA A 206 3.53 -2.67 -5.87
CA ALA A 206 4.39 -2.50 -4.70
C ALA A 206 4.14 -3.58 -3.64
N LEU A 207 5.01 -3.61 -2.64
CA LEU A 207 4.86 -4.40 -1.42
C LEU A 207 4.76 -3.47 -0.22
N PHE A 208 4.01 -3.90 0.80
CA PHE A 208 4.06 -3.30 2.13
C PHE A 208 4.31 -4.36 3.20
N ASP A 209 4.89 -3.95 4.32
CA ASP A 209 5.25 -4.85 5.41
C ASP A 209 4.99 -4.17 6.75
N ASP A 210 3.89 -4.54 7.40
CA ASP A 210 3.54 -4.05 8.74
C ASP A 210 4.15 -4.90 9.86
N GLY A 211 4.79 -6.01 9.52
CA GLY A 211 5.44 -6.94 10.45
C GLY A 211 6.94 -6.75 10.58
N ILE A 212 7.51 -5.67 10.03
CA ILE A 212 8.96 -5.47 9.97
C ILE A 212 9.60 -5.58 11.36
N LEU A 213 10.64 -6.41 11.48
CA LEU A 213 11.35 -6.72 12.73
C LEU A 213 10.51 -7.39 13.83
N GLY A 214 9.22 -7.68 13.62
CA GLY A 214 8.36 -8.33 14.61
C GLY A 214 8.68 -9.81 14.84
N SER A 215 9.30 -10.46 13.86
CA SER A 215 9.83 -11.84 13.93
C SER A 215 10.79 -12.08 12.77
N MET A 216 11.41 -13.27 12.72
CA MET A 216 12.29 -13.67 11.59
C MET A 216 11.56 -13.72 10.26
N THR A 217 10.24 -13.89 10.26
CA THR A 217 9.39 -13.89 9.05
C THR A 217 8.59 -12.60 8.88
N HIS A 218 8.90 -11.57 9.66
CA HIS A 218 8.13 -10.32 9.71
C HIS A 218 6.64 -10.60 9.95
N LEU A 219 6.34 -11.33 11.03
CA LEU A 219 4.98 -11.76 11.40
C LEU A 219 4.25 -12.50 10.26
N GLY A 220 4.99 -13.31 9.50
CA GLY A 220 4.44 -14.13 8.42
C GLY A 220 4.44 -13.49 7.03
N THR A 221 4.89 -12.24 6.89
CA THR A 221 5.00 -11.57 5.57
C THR A 221 5.84 -12.40 4.59
N PHE A 222 6.93 -13.02 5.05
CA PHE A 222 7.86 -13.81 4.21
C PHE A 222 7.65 -15.32 4.27
N GLY A 223 6.65 -15.80 4.98
CA GLY A 223 6.48 -17.24 5.18
C GLY A 223 7.67 -17.87 5.93
N THR A 224 7.74 -19.20 5.89
CA THR A 224 8.78 -19.99 6.62
C THR A 224 9.90 -20.48 5.73
N GLU A 225 9.86 -20.26 4.41
CA GLU A 225 10.81 -20.83 3.46
C GLU A 225 11.90 -19.82 3.06
N LEU A 226 13.16 -20.30 2.99
CA LEU A 226 14.30 -19.54 2.49
C LEU A 226 14.07 -18.98 1.07
N ARG A 227 13.20 -19.61 0.28
CA ARG A 227 12.81 -19.17 -1.06
C ARG A 227 12.00 -17.86 -1.03
N GLU A 228 11.18 -17.67 -0.01
CA GLU A 228 10.43 -16.42 0.19
C GLU A 228 11.38 -15.26 0.48
N ALA A 229 12.36 -15.46 1.35
CA ALA A 229 13.38 -14.46 1.65
C ALA A 229 14.22 -14.08 0.42
N ALA A 230 14.55 -15.03 -0.45
CA ALA A 230 15.28 -14.77 -1.69
C ALA A 230 14.44 -14.02 -2.74
N GLY A 231 13.12 -14.33 -2.82
CA GLY A 231 12.17 -13.61 -3.67
C GLY A 231 11.99 -12.16 -3.22
N TRP A 232 12.11 -11.93 -1.93
CA TRP A 232 11.99 -10.60 -1.32
C TRP A 232 13.10 -9.65 -1.74
N ALA A 233 14.33 -10.10 -1.80
CA ALA A 233 15.44 -9.27 -2.28
C ALA A 233 15.19 -8.74 -3.70
N GLN A 234 14.58 -9.53 -4.59
CA GLN A 234 14.21 -9.09 -5.93
C GLN A 234 13.04 -8.10 -5.93
N ALA A 235 12.02 -8.35 -5.13
CA ALA A 235 10.85 -7.48 -5.01
C ALA A 235 11.22 -6.12 -4.40
N TRP A 236 12.05 -6.11 -3.34
CA TRP A 236 12.58 -4.89 -2.74
C TRP A 236 13.45 -4.10 -3.71
N THR A 237 14.30 -4.74 -4.46
CA THR A 237 15.11 -4.06 -5.47
C THR A 237 14.22 -3.39 -6.51
N SER A 238 13.13 -4.01 -6.91
CA SER A 238 12.15 -3.43 -7.83
C SER A 238 11.35 -2.28 -7.19
N ALA A 239 10.88 -2.45 -5.95
CA ALA A 239 10.13 -1.42 -5.22
C ALA A 239 11.00 -0.21 -4.84
N ILE A 240 12.23 -0.43 -4.39
CA ILE A 240 13.19 0.64 -4.09
C ILE A 240 13.58 1.40 -5.35
N THR A 241 13.76 0.71 -6.47
CA THR A 241 14.04 1.37 -7.76
C THR A 241 12.90 2.30 -8.17
N ILE A 242 11.67 1.95 -7.86
CA ILE A 242 10.49 2.78 -8.14
C ILE A 242 10.46 4.02 -7.24
N SER A 243 10.74 3.88 -5.95
CA SER A 243 10.81 5.00 -5.01
C SER A 243 11.95 5.98 -5.34
N ILE A 244 13.12 5.48 -5.75
CA ILE A 244 14.29 6.31 -6.12
C ILE A 244 14.05 7.09 -7.42
N ARG A 245 13.34 6.54 -8.39
CA ARG A 245 13.07 7.24 -9.66
C ARG A 245 12.19 8.48 -9.49
N ARG A 246 11.33 8.55 -8.49
CA ARG A 246 10.52 9.75 -8.21
C ARG A 246 11.31 10.85 -7.46
N ILE A 247 12.46 10.50 -6.88
CA ILE A 247 13.34 11.45 -6.18
C ILE A 247 14.24 12.22 -7.15
N CYS A 248 14.44 11.72 -8.37
CA CYS A 248 15.38 12.27 -9.35
C CYS A 248 14.70 13.05 -10.50
N MET A 249 13.41 13.34 -10.43
CA MET A 249 12.68 14.25 -11.33
C MET A 249 12.11 15.42 -10.53
#